data_153d36d0ae48bf95f49ed1e0f50b5739
#
_entry.id   153d36d0ae48bf95f49ed1e0f50b5739
#
_cell.length_a   1.000
_cell.length_b   1.000
_cell.length_c   1.000
_cell.angle_alpha   90.00
_cell.angle_beta   90.00
_cell.angle_gamma   90.00
#
_symmetry.space_group_name_H-M   'P 1'
#
loop_
_entity.id
_entity.type
_entity.pdbx_description
1 polymer ?
#
loop_
_entity_poly.entity_id
_entity_poly.type
_entity_poly.pdbx_seq_one_letter_code
_entity_poly.pdbx_strand_id
1 'polypeptide(L)'
;MSDRDRVNILVLGAGGREHALGWKLKQSPRCGQLFFAPGNGGTAEVGRNFALAIEPVNTKTADTIGFFCRDHEIGLVVIGPEDPLAHGLADRLADQHKSIRGLDGLKVFGPIASAARLESDKAFSKRLMRTAAIPTADAKVFTDHMVAAEYANSRETPVVVKAAGLAKGKGAIVCDDNVQAMAAIKSCMVDRAFGAAGDIVLVEERLVGQEVSVLALVDGRNIFVLDPAQ
;
A
#
# COMPACT_ATOMS: atom_id res chain seq x y z
N MET A 1 -2.77 -17.53 30.13
CA MET A 1 -3.00 -17.88 28.71
C MET A 1 -2.23 -19.13 28.42
N SER A 2 -2.85 -20.15 27.89
CA SER A 2 -2.16 -21.38 27.47
C SER A 2 -1.34 -21.11 26.19
N ASP A 3 -0.30 -21.91 25.93
CA ASP A 3 0.48 -21.79 24.67
C ASP A 3 -0.39 -21.96 23.42
N ARG A 4 -1.55 -22.59 23.56
CA ARG A 4 -2.55 -22.79 22.49
C ARG A 4 -3.25 -21.50 22.05
N ASP A 5 -3.14 -20.41 22.83
CA ASP A 5 -3.78 -19.12 22.51
C ASP A 5 -2.84 -18.20 21.70
N ARG A 6 -1.59 -18.60 21.49
CA ARG A 6 -0.59 -17.84 20.73
C ARG A 6 -0.68 -18.13 19.24
N VAL A 7 -0.47 -17.09 18.44
CA VAL A 7 -0.54 -17.13 16.98
C VAL A 7 0.84 -16.85 16.41
N ASN A 8 1.36 -17.75 15.60
CA ASN A 8 2.55 -17.49 14.81
C ASN A 8 2.21 -16.52 13.68
N ILE A 9 3.05 -15.53 13.47
CA ILE A 9 2.78 -14.41 12.56
C ILE A 9 3.88 -14.33 11.51
N LEU A 10 3.50 -14.16 10.25
CA LEU A 10 4.40 -13.86 9.15
C LEU A 10 4.12 -12.43 8.68
N VAL A 11 5.14 -11.56 8.73
CA VAL A 11 5.09 -10.21 8.17
C VAL A 11 5.82 -10.22 6.82
N LEU A 12 5.11 -9.86 5.76
CA LEU A 12 5.66 -9.78 4.41
C LEU A 12 6.14 -8.35 4.13
N GLY A 13 7.39 -8.23 3.66
CA GLY A 13 8.07 -7.00 3.33
C GLY A 13 9.42 -6.84 4.05
N ALA A 14 10.14 -5.76 3.72
CA ALA A 14 11.52 -5.52 4.17
C ALA A 14 11.77 -4.07 4.60
N GLY A 15 10.74 -3.25 4.74
CA GLY A 15 10.86 -1.83 5.07
C GLY A 15 10.82 -1.53 6.57
N GLY A 16 10.95 -0.25 6.90
CA GLY A 16 10.77 0.25 8.28
C GLY A 16 9.35 0.05 8.81
N ARG A 17 8.35 0.07 7.92
CA ARG A 17 6.95 -0.23 8.24
C ARG A 17 6.80 -1.63 8.81
N GLU A 18 7.36 -2.63 8.14
CA GLU A 18 7.31 -4.03 8.57
C GLU A 18 8.08 -4.25 9.86
N HIS A 19 9.20 -3.56 10.05
CA HIS A 19 9.92 -3.60 11.32
C HIS A 19 9.06 -3.03 12.46
N ALA A 20 8.45 -1.86 12.27
CA ALA A 20 7.59 -1.23 13.28
C ALA A 20 6.36 -2.11 13.62
N LEU A 21 5.70 -2.68 12.59
CA LEU A 21 4.59 -3.63 12.77
C LEU A 21 5.04 -4.85 13.59
N GLY A 22 6.16 -5.45 13.22
CA GLY A 22 6.71 -6.61 13.93
C GLY A 22 7.08 -6.29 15.38
N TRP A 23 7.74 -5.16 15.62
CA TRP A 23 8.07 -4.69 16.96
C TRP A 23 6.81 -4.54 17.82
N LYS A 24 5.73 -3.99 17.26
CA LYS A 24 4.45 -3.84 17.97
C LYS A 24 3.75 -5.17 18.19
N LEU A 25 3.70 -6.03 17.18
CA LEU A 25 3.11 -7.37 17.28
C LEU A 25 3.79 -8.22 18.34
N LYS A 26 5.13 -8.13 18.44
CA LYS A 26 5.93 -8.87 19.43
C LYS A 26 5.55 -8.56 20.89
N GLN A 27 5.01 -7.37 21.15
CA GLN A 27 4.56 -6.97 22.50
C GLN A 27 3.23 -7.62 22.89
N SER A 28 2.49 -8.18 21.95
CA SER A 28 1.22 -8.83 22.23
C SER A 28 1.44 -10.16 22.97
N PRO A 29 0.72 -10.42 24.07
CA PRO A 29 0.78 -11.72 24.74
C PRO A 29 0.24 -12.87 23.86
N ARG A 30 -0.47 -12.55 22.79
CA ARG A 30 -0.97 -13.52 21.81
C ARG A 30 0.03 -13.79 20.68
N CYS A 31 1.14 -13.05 20.60
CA CYS A 31 2.18 -13.31 19.62
C CYS A 31 2.96 -14.57 20.00
N GLY A 32 2.96 -15.56 19.10
CA GLY A 32 3.82 -16.73 19.15
C GLY A 32 5.18 -16.43 18.51
N GLN A 33 5.59 -17.23 17.55
CA GLN A 33 6.77 -16.95 16.75
C GLN A 33 6.47 -15.87 15.72
N LEU A 34 7.44 -14.98 15.50
CA LEU A 34 7.34 -13.89 14.54
C LEU A 34 8.36 -14.11 13.42
N PHE A 35 7.87 -14.13 12.19
CA PHE A 35 8.63 -14.35 10.98
C PHE A 35 8.51 -13.16 10.04
N PHE A 36 9.54 -12.91 9.24
CA PHE A 36 9.56 -11.87 8.21
C PHE A 36 10.03 -12.43 6.87
N ALA A 37 9.44 -11.95 5.79
CA ALA A 37 9.86 -12.34 4.45
C ALA A 37 9.80 -11.15 3.48
N PRO A 38 10.92 -10.73 2.89
CA PRO A 38 12.29 -11.20 3.21
C PRO A 38 12.85 -10.65 4.51
N GLY A 39 12.28 -9.56 5.09
CA GLY A 39 12.79 -8.88 6.26
C GLY A 39 14.04 -8.03 6.00
N ASN A 40 14.62 -7.49 7.06
CA ASN A 40 15.83 -6.66 7.06
C ASN A 40 16.64 -6.84 8.36
N GLY A 41 17.71 -6.06 8.56
CA GLY A 41 18.53 -6.15 9.76
C GLY A 41 17.76 -5.86 11.04
N GLY A 42 16.87 -4.85 11.06
CA GLY A 42 16.06 -4.52 12.24
C GLY A 42 14.99 -5.59 12.54
N THR A 43 14.38 -6.20 11.52
CA THR A 43 13.41 -7.27 11.74
C THR A 43 14.06 -8.53 12.33
N ALA A 44 15.35 -8.76 12.06
CA ALA A 44 16.11 -9.88 12.65
C ALA A 44 16.27 -9.75 14.19
N GLU A 45 16.16 -8.55 14.75
CA GLU A 45 16.23 -8.31 16.19
C GLU A 45 14.94 -8.67 16.92
N VAL A 46 13.80 -8.65 16.22
CA VAL A 46 12.49 -8.88 16.82
C VAL A 46 11.87 -10.22 16.42
N GLY A 47 12.35 -10.85 15.32
CA GLY A 47 11.84 -12.12 14.83
C GLY A 47 12.85 -12.85 13.95
N ARG A 48 12.39 -13.74 13.08
CA ARG A 48 13.23 -14.54 12.18
C ARG A 48 12.96 -14.17 10.73
N ASN A 49 14.00 -13.81 10.00
CA ASN A 49 13.92 -13.50 8.57
C ASN A 49 14.05 -14.76 7.72
N PHE A 50 13.28 -14.82 6.63
CA PHE A 50 13.35 -15.88 5.63
C PHE A 50 13.40 -15.31 4.22
N ALA A 51 14.26 -15.86 3.38
CA ALA A 51 14.44 -15.44 1.99
C ALA A 51 13.28 -15.95 1.10
N LEU A 52 12.05 -15.48 1.37
CA LEU A 52 10.89 -15.74 0.52
C LEU A 52 10.63 -14.55 -0.38
N ALA A 53 10.44 -14.80 -1.68
CA ALA A 53 9.98 -13.80 -2.61
C ALA A 53 8.49 -13.51 -2.38
N ILE A 54 8.13 -12.23 -2.36
CA ILE A 54 6.74 -11.76 -2.29
C ILE A 54 6.28 -11.19 -3.64
N GLU A 55 7.20 -11.03 -4.57
CA GLU A 55 6.99 -10.57 -5.94
C GLU A 55 7.81 -11.42 -6.92
N PRO A 56 7.39 -11.51 -8.18
CA PRO A 56 6.10 -11.04 -8.72
C PRO A 56 4.93 -11.81 -8.13
N VAL A 57 3.80 -11.14 -7.94
CA VAL A 57 2.58 -11.78 -7.39
C VAL A 57 1.95 -12.69 -8.44
N ASN A 58 2.07 -13.98 -8.22
CA ASN A 58 1.49 -15.04 -9.07
C ASN A 58 1.15 -16.27 -8.22
N THR A 59 0.61 -17.31 -8.83
CA THR A 59 0.23 -18.54 -8.13
C THR A 59 1.43 -19.18 -7.43
N LYS A 60 2.58 -19.27 -8.11
CA LYS A 60 3.79 -19.89 -7.53
C LYS A 60 4.27 -19.15 -6.28
N THR A 61 4.26 -17.81 -6.30
CA THR A 61 4.63 -17.00 -5.14
C THR A 61 3.67 -17.24 -3.99
N ALA A 62 2.35 -17.22 -4.26
CA ALA A 62 1.33 -17.47 -3.25
C ALA A 62 1.44 -18.89 -2.68
N ASP A 63 1.65 -19.92 -3.52
CA ASP A 63 1.83 -21.30 -3.09
C ASP A 63 3.07 -21.44 -2.19
N THR A 64 4.18 -20.83 -2.56
CA THR A 64 5.41 -20.87 -1.76
C THR A 64 5.19 -20.26 -0.36
N ILE A 65 4.49 -19.13 -0.29
CA ILE A 65 4.13 -18.50 0.99
C ILE A 65 3.15 -19.38 1.75
N GLY A 66 2.15 -19.97 1.07
CA GLY A 66 1.17 -20.87 1.68
C GLY A 66 1.83 -22.11 2.28
N PHE A 67 2.75 -22.77 1.57
CA PHE A 67 3.51 -23.91 2.12
C PHE A 67 4.35 -23.50 3.33
N PHE A 68 5.02 -22.33 3.26
CA PHE A 68 5.72 -21.81 4.42
C PHE A 68 4.78 -21.60 5.62
N CYS A 69 3.60 -21.02 5.38
CA CYS A 69 2.61 -20.80 6.42
C CYS A 69 2.17 -22.13 7.09
N ARG A 70 1.95 -23.17 6.29
CA ARG A 70 1.62 -24.53 6.79
C ARG A 70 2.76 -25.09 7.64
N ASP A 71 3.98 -25.08 7.11
CA ASP A 71 5.15 -25.74 7.72
C ASP A 71 5.61 -25.05 9.01
N HIS A 72 5.26 -23.78 9.19
CA HIS A 72 5.56 -22.98 10.39
C HIS A 72 4.32 -22.67 11.24
N GLU A 73 3.18 -23.31 10.96
CA GLU A 73 1.92 -23.12 11.71
C GLU A 73 1.54 -21.64 11.84
N ILE A 74 1.67 -20.87 10.74
CA ILE A 74 1.32 -19.45 10.71
C ILE A 74 -0.20 -19.31 10.78
N GLY A 75 -0.69 -18.57 11.77
CA GLY A 75 -2.11 -18.25 11.89
C GLY A 75 -2.48 -16.87 11.37
N LEU A 76 -1.49 -15.98 11.18
CA LEU A 76 -1.71 -14.62 10.66
C LEU A 76 -0.59 -14.23 9.71
N VAL A 77 -0.96 -13.81 8.50
CA VAL A 77 -0.06 -13.11 7.57
C VAL A 77 -0.40 -11.62 7.57
N VAL A 78 0.63 -10.77 7.70
CA VAL A 78 0.52 -9.31 7.60
C VAL A 78 1.30 -8.86 6.38
N ILE A 79 0.64 -8.20 5.43
CA ILE A 79 1.27 -7.71 4.20
C ILE A 79 1.54 -6.21 4.38
N GLY A 80 2.81 -5.82 4.45
CA GLY A 80 3.21 -4.44 4.68
C GLY A 80 3.24 -3.57 3.43
N PRO A 81 3.88 -4.00 2.31
CA PRO A 81 4.04 -3.16 1.13
C PRO A 81 2.78 -3.11 0.26
N GLU A 82 2.59 -1.98 -0.41
CA GLU A 82 1.42 -1.68 -1.25
C GLU A 82 1.42 -2.41 -2.59
N ASP A 83 2.60 -2.60 -3.21
CA ASP A 83 2.70 -3.25 -4.53
C ASP A 83 2.12 -4.69 -4.54
N PRO A 84 2.50 -5.60 -3.62
CA PRO A 84 1.90 -6.93 -3.55
C PRO A 84 0.39 -6.91 -3.29
N LEU A 85 -0.11 -5.96 -2.51
CA LEU A 85 -1.55 -5.80 -2.25
C LEU A 85 -2.30 -5.39 -3.52
N ALA A 86 -1.77 -4.40 -4.25
CA ALA A 86 -2.34 -3.96 -5.52
C ALA A 86 -2.38 -5.09 -6.57
N HIS A 87 -1.41 -6.01 -6.52
CA HIS A 87 -1.35 -7.18 -7.40
C HIS A 87 -2.10 -8.42 -6.88
N GLY A 88 -2.86 -8.28 -5.77
CA GLY A 88 -3.77 -9.31 -5.27
C GLY A 88 -3.12 -10.43 -4.47
N LEU A 89 -2.01 -10.17 -3.79
CA LEU A 89 -1.39 -11.18 -2.93
C LEU A 89 -2.32 -11.58 -1.78
N ALA A 90 -3.04 -10.61 -1.18
CA ALA A 90 -4.00 -10.90 -0.11
C ALA A 90 -5.13 -11.83 -0.58
N ASP A 91 -5.68 -11.56 -1.78
CA ASP A 91 -6.73 -12.38 -2.39
C ASP A 91 -6.25 -13.82 -2.57
N ARG A 92 -5.04 -14.00 -3.14
CA ARG A 92 -4.46 -15.32 -3.39
C ARG A 92 -4.20 -16.10 -2.11
N LEU A 93 -3.65 -15.44 -1.09
CA LEU A 93 -3.36 -16.09 0.20
C LEU A 93 -4.64 -16.43 0.95
N ALA A 94 -5.67 -15.58 0.89
CA ALA A 94 -6.97 -15.89 1.49
C ALA A 94 -7.63 -17.11 0.86
N ASP A 95 -7.36 -17.41 -0.42
CA ASP A 95 -7.88 -18.60 -1.12
C ASP A 95 -7.04 -19.88 -0.92
N GLN A 96 -5.83 -19.78 -0.33
CA GLN A 96 -4.91 -20.93 -0.18
C GLN A 96 -5.47 -22.08 0.66
N HIS A 97 -6.38 -21.80 1.61
CA HIS A 97 -7.03 -22.85 2.38
C HIS A 97 -7.83 -23.84 1.51
N LYS A 98 -8.22 -23.41 0.29
CA LYS A 98 -8.94 -24.26 -0.67
C LYS A 98 -8.02 -25.28 -1.38
N SER A 99 -6.73 -24.98 -1.47
CA SER A 99 -5.73 -25.74 -2.24
C SER A 99 -4.64 -26.37 -1.37
N ILE A 100 -4.33 -25.80 -0.22
CA ILE A 100 -3.30 -26.30 0.70
C ILE A 100 -3.95 -26.76 1.98
N ARG A 101 -3.93 -28.10 2.21
CA ARG A 101 -4.45 -28.69 3.44
C ARG A 101 -3.69 -28.20 4.67
N GLY A 102 -4.41 -27.82 5.70
CA GLY A 102 -3.84 -27.36 6.98
C GLY A 102 -3.73 -25.85 7.10
N LEU A 103 -4.35 -25.09 6.17
CA LEU A 103 -4.43 -23.61 6.23
C LEU A 103 -5.85 -23.10 6.56
N ASP A 104 -6.75 -23.96 7.05
CA ASP A 104 -8.16 -23.63 7.29
C ASP A 104 -8.37 -22.46 8.26
N GLY A 105 -7.39 -22.16 9.10
CA GLY A 105 -7.44 -21.06 10.07
C GLY A 105 -6.57 -19.85 9.72
N LEU A 106 -5.90 -19.85 8.57
CA LEU A 106 -5.00 -18.76 8.16
C LEU A 106 -5.80 -17.47 7.97
N LYS A 107 -5.36 -16.42 8.65
CA LYS A 107 -5.86 -15.06 8.48
C LYS A 107 -4.85 -14.22 7.71
N VAL A 108 -5.35 -13.36 6.82
CA VAL A 108 -4.52 -12.44 6.05
C VAL A 108 -4.95 -11.01 6.38
N PHE A 109 -4.02 -10.21 6.88
CA PHE A 109 -4.21 -8.78 7.13
C PHE A 109 -3.59 -7.99 6.00
N GLY A 110 -4.44 -7.31 5.26
CA GLY A 110 -4.14 -6.48 4.09
C GLY A 110 -5.38 -6.37 3.21
N PRO A 111 -5.59 -5.23 2.53
CA PRO A 111 -6.71 -5.06 1.62
C PRO A 111 -6.59 -6.02 0.43
N ILE A 112 -7.74 -6.50 -0.05
CA ILE A 112 -7.83 -7.18 -1.34
C ILE A 112 -7.51 -6.20 -2.49
N ALA A 113 -7.16 -6.71 -3.67
CA ALA A 113 -6.74 -5.87 -4.80
C ALA A 113 -7.74 -4.77 -5.15
N SER A 114 -9.04 -5.07 -5.10
CA SER A 114 -10.09 -4.07 -5.38
C SER A 114 -10.12 -2.93 -4.36
N ALA A 115 -9.81 -3.19 -3.10
CA ALA A 115 -9.71 -2.17 -2.06
C ALA A 115 -8.35 -1.44 -2.10
N ALA A 116 -7.26 -2.15 -2.42
CA ALA A 116 -5.93 -1.57 -2.59
C ALA A 116 -5.88 -0.52 -3.72
N ARG A 117 -6.84 -0.50 -4.63
CA ARG A 117 -7.02 0.56 -5.63
C ARG A 117 -7.18 1.95 -5.04
N LEU A 118 -7.61 2.08 -3.79
CA LEU A 118 -7.67 3.38 -3.11
C LEU A 118 -6.30 4.08 -3.03
N GLU A 119 -5.22 3.32 -2.98
CA GLU A 119 -3.86 3.85 -2.99
C GLU A 119 -3.18 3.66 -4.36
N SER A 120 -3.38 2.53 -5.01
CA SER A 120 -2.69 2.20 -6.24
C SER A 120 -3.22 2.91 -7.50
N ASP A 121 -4.42 3.52 -7.43
CA ASP A 121 -5.06 4.27 -8.52
C ASP A 121 -5.65 5.59 -7.97
N LYS A 122 -4.85 6.64 -7.99
CA LYS A 122 -5.25 7.96 -7.45
C LYS A 122 -6.44 8.56 -8.19
N ALA A 123 -6.59 8.25 -9.48
CA ALA A 123 -7.73 8.71 -10.26
C ALA A 123 -9.03 8.00 -9.82
N PHE A 124 -8.95 6.70 -9.53
CA PHE A 124 -10.07 5.96 -8.92
C PHE A 124 -10.41 6.50 -7.53
N SER A 125 -9.40 6.69 -6.69
CA SER A 125 -9.57 7.23 -5.33
C SER A 125 -10.28 8.58 -5.34
N LYS A 126 -9.86 9.50 -6.22
CA LYS A 126 -10.52 10.81 -6.38
C LYS A 126 -11.98 10.71 -6.80
N ARG A 127 -12.28 9.83 -7.76
CA ARG A 127 -13.68 9.60 -8.18
C ARG A 127 -14.53 9.08 -7.03
N LEU A 128 -13.99 8.10 -6.28
CA LEU A 128 -14.70 7.52 -5.13
C LEU A 128 -14.95 8.56 -4.04
N MET A 129 -13.94 9.35 -3.67
CA MET A 129 -14.08 10.41 -2.67
C MET A 129 -15.14 11.43 -3.08
N ARG A 130 -15.16 11.85 -4.34
CA ARG A 130 -16.22 12.76 -4.86
C ARG A 130 -17.60 12.13 -4.78
N THR A 131 -17.74 10.87 -5.20
CA THR A 131 -19.04 10.16 -5.15
C THR A 131 -19.54 9.99 -3.72
N ALA A 132 -18.64 9.77 -2.78
CA ALA A 132 -18.94 9.59 -1.36
C ALA A 132 -18.98 10.91 -0.56
N ALA A 133 -18.86 12.06 -1.23
CA ALA A 133 -18.79 13.39 -0.62
C ALA A 133 -17.68 13.51 0.48
N ILE A 134 -16.57 12.80 0.30
CA ILE A 134 -15.41 12.89 1.18
C ILE A 134 -14.59 14.12 0.76
N PRO A 135 -14.30 15.06 1.67
CA PRO A 135 -13.48 16.23 1.38
C PRO A 135 -12.10 15.81 0.85
N THR A 136 -11.71 16.42 -0.27
CA THR A 136 -10.42 16.19 -0.91
C THR A 136 -10.07 17.38 -1.80
N ALA A 137 -8.78 17.61 -2.05
CA ALA A 137 -8.31 18.62 -2.99
C ALA A 137 -9.02 18.49 -4.34
N ASP A 138 -9.44 19.62 -4.94
CA ASP A 138 -9.99 19.57 -6.29
C ASP A 138 -8.92 19.10 -7.28
N ALA A 139 -9.31 18.24 -8.22
CA ALA A 139 -8.39 17.60 -9.14
C ALA A 139 -9.03 17.31 -10.48
N LYS A 140 -8.25 17.42 -11.55
CA LYS A 140 -8.60 16.87 -12.86
C LYS A 140 -7.62 15.77 -13.26
N VAL A 141 -8.15 14.77 -13.98
CA VAL A 141 -7.41 13.61 -14.45
C VAL A 141 -7.17 13.75 -15.95
N PHE A 142 -5.96 13.48 -16.39
CA PHE A 142 -5.54 13.63 -17.78
C PHE A 142 -4.82 12.37 -18.28
N THR A 143 -5.17 11.99 -19.51
CA THR A 143 -4.53 10.91 -20.28
C THR A 143 -3.73 11.46 -21.46
N ASP A 144 -3.81 12.76 -21.71
CA ASP A 144 -3.08 13.48 -22.76
C ASP A 144 -2.24 14.59 -22.14
N HIS A 145 -0.95 14.60 -22.45
CA HIS A 145 0.01 15.52 -21.82
C HIS A 145 -0.16 16.96 -22.27
N MET A 146 -0.61 17.19 -23.52
CA MET A 146 -0.84 18.54 -24.03
C MET A 146 -2.04 19.19 -23.35
N VAL A 147 -3.13 18.41 -23.18
CA VAL A 147 -4.34 18.86 -22.48
C VAL A 147 -4.04 19.10 -21.00
N ALA A 148 -3.22 18.25 -20.39
CA ALA A 148 -2.78 18.44 -19.01
C ALA A 148 -1.95 19.71 -18.83
N ALA A 149 -0.99 19.96 -19.75
CA ALA A 149 -0.14 21.14 -19.74
C ALA A 149 -0.95 22.43 -19.97
N GLU A 150 -1.88 22.43 -20.93
CA GLU A 150 -2.77 23.57 -21.18
C GLU A 150 -3.60 23.89 -19.93
N TYR A 151 -4.19 22.86 -19.31
CA TYR A 151 -4.92 23.04 -18.05
C TYR A 151 -4.05 23.59 -16.94
N ALA A 152 -2.85 23.05 -16.74
CA ALA A 152 -1.93 23.53 -15.72
C ALA A 152 -1.50 24.99 -15.98
N ASN A 153 -1.28 25.33 -17.25
CA ASN A 153 -0.91 26.71 -17.65
C ASN A 153 -2.05 27.73 -17.46
N SER A 154 -3.31 27.27 -17.49
CA SER A 154 -4.49 28.11 -17.25
C SER A 154 -4.78 28.38 -15.77
N ARG A 155 -4.04 27.75 -14.85
CA ARG A 155 -4.28 27.90 -13.41
C ARG A 155 -3.63 29.19 -12.88
N GLU A 156 -4.40 29.92 -12.09
CA GLU A 156 -3.94 31.14 -11.40
C GLU A 156 -3.26 30.83 -10.06
N THR A 157 -3.41 29.62 -9.57
CA THR A 157 -2.90 29.18 -8.26
C THR A 157 -1.96 27.98 -8.43
N PRO A 158 -0.98 27.83 -7.52
CA PRO A 158 -0.10 26.66 -7.49
C PRO A 158 -0.86 25.33 -7.48
N VAL A 159 -0.28 24.32 -8.09
CA VAL A 159 -0.88 22.99 -8.23
C VAL A 159 0.05 21.88 -7.74
N VAL A 160 -0.51 20.69 -7.56
CA VAL A 160 0.26 19.47 -7.35
C VAL A 160 -0.02 18.52 -8.52
N VAL A 161 1.04 18.10 -9.20
CA VAL A 161 0.97 17.10 -10.26
C VAL A 161 1.25 15.72 -9.66
N LYS A 162 0.35 14.77 -9.87
CA LYS A 162 0.49 13.41 -9.34
C LYS A 162 0.39 12.38 -10.44
N ALA A 163 1.37 11.46 -10.51
CA ALA A 163 1.22 10.22 -11.27
C ALA A 163 0.09 9.38 -10.65
N ALA A 164 -0.84 8.88 -11.48
CA ALA A 164 -2.04 8.17 -10.99
C ALA A 164 -1.70 6.83 -10.33
N GLY A 165 -0.70 6.12 -10.85
CA GLY A 165 -0.28 4.81 -10.35
C GLY A 165 0.66 4.87 -9.15
N LEU A 166 1.12 3.68 -8.71
CA LEU A 166 2.12 3.54 -7.66
C LEU A 166 3.48 4.07 -8.13
N ALA A 167 4.05 5.01 -7.41
CA ALA A 167 5.33 5.66 -7.72
C ALA A 167 6.25 5.70 -6.49
N LYS A 168 6.09 4.77 -5.55
CA LYS A 168 6.93 4.60 -4.34
C LYS A 168 7.11 5.91 -3.55
N GLY A 169 6.00 6.66 -3.38
CA GLY A 169 6.00 7.95 -2.68
C GLY A 169 6.58 9.14 -3.46
N LYS A 170 7.10 8.95 -4.67
CA LYS A 170 7.77 10.01 -5.45
C LYS A 170 6.91 10.62 -6.57
N GLY A 171 5.72 10.08 -6.80
CA GLY A 171 4.85 10.48 -7.90
C GLY A 171 3.96 11.71 -7.61
N ALA A 172 4.15 12.42 -6.50
CA ALA A 172 3.49 13.69 -6.18
C ALA A 172 4.52 14.81 -6.26
N ILE A 173 4.32 15.77 -7.18
CA ILE A 173 5.24 16.87 -7.44
C ILE A 173 4.50 18.17 -7.11
N VAL A 174 4.93 18.85 -6.07
CA VAL A 174 4.43 20.17 -5.69
C VAL A 174 5.03 21.20 -6.63
N CYS A 175 4.19 22.02 -7.25
CA CYS A 175 4.61 23.03 -8.21
C CYS A 175 4.24 24.42 -7.69
N ASP A 176 5.21 25.33 -7.67
CA ASP A 176 5.01 26.69 -7.19
C ASP A 176 4.47 27.62 -8.29
N ASP A 177 4.67 27.23 -9.56
CA ASP A 177 4.24 27.97 -10.74
C ASP A 177 3.85 27.03 -11.90
N ASN A 178 3.35 27.63 -12.98
CA ASN A 178 2.89 26.89 -14.15
C ASN A 178 4.05 26.25 -14.92
N VAL A 179 5.26 26.82 -14.87
CA VAL A 179 6.44 26.27 -15.54
C VAL A 179 6.85 24.95 -14.90
N GLN A 180 6.88 24.92 -13.56
CA GLN A 180 7.15 23.69 -12.81
C GLN A 180 6.04 22.65 -13.05
N ALA A 181 4.77 23.05 -13.11
CA ALA A 181 3.66 22.15 -13.38
C ALA A 181 3.76 21.51 -14.78
N MET A 182 4.08 22.28 -15.81
CA MET A 182 4.29 21.74 -17.16
C MET A 182 5.51 20.81 -17.22
N ALA A 183 6.60 21.15 -16.53
CA ALA A 183 7.78 20.28 -16.43
C ALA A 183 7.46 18.96 -15.71
N ALA A 184 6.67 19.01 -14.64
CA ALA A 184 6.23 17.81 -13.90
C ALA A 184 5.33 16.90 -14.77
N ILE A 185 4.38 17.47 -15.52
CA ILE A 185 3.53 16.73 -16.46
C ILE A 185 4.38 16.06 -17.53
N LYS A 186 5.33 16.81 -18.14
CA LYS A 186 6.26 16.26 -19.11
C LYS A 186 7.08 15.11 -18.53
N SER A 187 7.64 15.28 -17.35
CA SER A 187 8.41 14.24 -16.66
C SER A 187 7.60 12.95 -16.44
N CYS A 188 6.33 13.08 -16.02
CA CYS A 188 5.46 11.92 -15.82
C CYS A 188 5.09 11.24 -17.14
N MET A 189 4.51 12.00 -18.08
CA MET A 189 3.79 11.44 -19.23
C MET A 189 4.67 11.25 -20.47
N VAL A 190 5.68 12.11 -20.68
CA VAL A 190 6.55 12.08 -21.87
C VAL A 190 7.87 11.38 -21.56
N ASP A 191 8.56 11.83 -20.50
CA ASP A 191 9.85 11.26 -20.11
C ASP A 191 9.70 9.95 -19.36
N ARG A 192 8.45 9.59 -18.96
CA ARG A 192 8.07 8.33 -18.27
C ARG A 192 8.90 8.07 -17.01
N ALA A 193 9.22 9.10 -16.24
CA ALA A 193 10.02 8.99 -15.02
C ALA A 193 9.46 7.98 -14.00
N PHE A 194 8.16 7.71 -14.06
CA PHE A 194 7.46 6.73 -13.19
C PHE A 194 6.92 5.51 -13.99
N GLY A 195 7.43 5.28 -15.21
CA GLY A 195 6.93 4.21 -16.08
C GLY A 195 5.43 4.32 -16.33
N ALA A 196 4.72 3.20 -16.35
CA ALA A 196 3.28 3.16 -16.59
C ALA A 196 2.44 3.91 -15.52
N ALA A 197 2.96 4.12 -14.31
CA ALA A 197 2.28 4.89 -13.27
C ALA A 197 2.05 6.35 -13.66
N GLY A 198 2.89 6.90 -14.56
CA GLY A 198 2.82 8.25 -15.09
C GLY A 198 2.03 8.41 -16.38
N ASP A 199 1.51 7.35 -16.98
CA ASP A 199 0.71 7.42 -18.22
C ASP A 199 -0.59 8.25 -18.02
N ILE A 200 -1.06 8.34 -16.79
CA ILE A 200 -2.19 9.16 -16.35
C ILE A 200 -1.70 10.08 -15.25
N VAL A 201 -2.03 11.37 -15.32
CA VAL A 201 -1.71 12.35 -14.28
C VAL A 201 -2.96 13.00 -13.71
N LEU A 202 -2.87 13.38 -12.45
CA LEU A 202 -3.81 14.29 -11.81
C LEU A 202 -3.12 15.66 -11.64
N VAL A 203 -3.85 16.73 -11.95
CA VAL A 203 -3.46 18.09 -11.57
C VAL A 203 -4.44 18.54 -10.50
N GLU A 204 -3.92 18.73 -9.29
CA GLU A 204 -4.70 19.04 -8.09
C GLU A 204 -4.41 20.45 -7.60
N GLU A 205 -5.37 21.08 -6.94
CA GLU A 205 -5.10 22.30 -6.18
C GLU A 205 -4.08 22.00 -5.06
N ARG A 206 -3.21 22.96 -4.81
CA ARG A 206 -2.26 22.89 -3.70
C ARG A 206 -2.96 23.35 -2.42
N LEU A 207 -3.19 22.41 -1.51
CA LEU A 207 -3.64 22.74 -0.17
C LEU A 207 -2.45 23.20 0.68
N VAL A 208 -2.71 24.18 1.56
CA VAL A 208 -1.73 24.68 2.52
C VAL A 208 -2.28 24.50 3.91
N GLY A 209 -1.49 23.94 4.81
CA GLY A 209 -1.91 23.68 6.18
C GLY A 209 -0.94 22.76 6.90
N GLN A 210 -1.27 22.46 8.14
CA GLN A 210 -0.54 21.49 8.95
C GLN A 210 -1.00 20.08 8.57
N GLU A 211 -0.05 19.22 8.20
CA GLU A 211 -0.35 17.82 7.89
C GLU A 211 -0.50 17.01 9.17
N VAL A 212 -1.43 16.08 9.16
CA VAL A 212 -1.62 15.08 10.21
C VAL A 212 -2.00 13.75 9.57
N SER A 213 -1.39 12.67 10.03
CA SER A 213 -1.75 11.30 9.62
C SER A 213 -2.72 10.70 10.62
N VAL A 214 -3.86 10.23 10.14
CA VAL A 214 -4.82 9.45 10.93
C VAL A 214 -4.91 8.06 10.33
N LEU A 215 -4.47 7.06 11.09
CA LEU A 215 -4.46 5.66 10.70
C LEU A 215 -5.64 4.93 11.32
N ALA A 216 -6.22 3.99 10.62
CA ALA A 216 -7.28 3.14 11.14
C ALA A 216 -7.08 1.68 10.75
N LEU A 217 -7.37 0.77 11.68
CA LEU A 217 -7.52 -0.65 11.39
C LEU A 217 -8.98 -0.91 11.04
N VAL A 218 -9.21 -1.54 9.90
CA VAL A 218 -10.57 -1.79 9.40
C VAL A 218 -10.76 -3.28 9.17
N ASP A 219 -11.86 -3.80 9.69
CA ASP A 219 -12.33 -5.16 9.51
C ASP A 219 -13.79 -5.13 9.04
N GLY A 220 -13.99 -4.89 7.75
CA GLY A 220 -15.32 -4.80 7.15
C GLY A 220 -16.24 -3.76 7.84
N ARG A 221 -16.79 -4.09 9.00
CA ARG A 221 -17.70 -3.23 9.73
C ARG A 221 -17.07 -2.50 10.91
N ASN A 222 -15.97 -3.03 11.43
CA ASN A 222 -15.30 -2.45 12.59
C ASN A 222 -14.20 -1.51 12.14
N ILE A 223 -14.12 -0.35 12.77
CA ILE A 223 -13.09 0.65 12.52
C ILE A 223 -12.46 1.00 13.87
N PHE A 224 -11.16 0.76 13.99
CA PHE A 224 -10.38 1.18 15.15
C PHE A 224 -9.40 2.28 14.71
N VAL A 225 -9.66 3.50 15.13
CA VAL A 225 -8.83 4.66 14.83
C VAL A 225 -7.64 4.70 15.78
N LEU A 226 -6.43 4.85 15.23
CA LEU A 226 -5.20 5.02 15.99
C LEU A 226 -5.00 6.50 16.33
N ASP A 227 -4.08 6.76 17.27
CA ASP A 227 -3.71 8.14 17.63
C ASP A 227 -3.15 8.87 16.41
N PRO A 228 -3.55 10.13 16.17
CA PRO A 228 -3.00 10.94 15.09
C PRO A 228 -1.49 11.12 15.26
N ALA A 229 -0.77 11.14 14.16
CA ALA A 229 0.67 11.34 14.11
C ALA A 229 1.06 12.40 13.07
N GLN A 230 2.18 13.08 13.31
CA GLN A 230 2.76 14.09 12.41
C GLN A 230 4.22 13.75 12.14
#